data_e6224c29dbbf142cc4aa532a93ba50ba
#
_entry.id   e6224c29dbbf142cc4aa532a93ba50ba
#
_cell.length_a   1.000
_cell.length_b   1.000
_cell.length_c   1.000
_cell.angle_alpha   90.00
_cell.angle_beta   90.00
_cell.angle_gamma   90.00
#
_symmetry.space_group_name_H-M   'P 1'
#
loop_
_entity.id
_entity.type
_entity.pdbx_description
1 polymer ?
#
loop_
_entity_poly.entity_id
_entity_poly.type
_entity_poly.pdbx_seq_one_letter_code
_entity_poly.pdbx_strand_id
1 'polypeptide(L)'
;MSLADEAAALSSDVPAAQGPKPGQASVEWDGVKGTLTTGTLTEEPKSWTDLIVDWGLDPDEVQVVPGSVQIRAWDANVGAGEIKRLRYYKAQLERRTGPGVDTEDLDQIKKALLKRKPVRRSARSEHATGTRVVLLSDWQIGKADGDGLEGSVNRIVEGLEGAARLAKGAERVVLAGMGDIIEQCAGHYPGQQFTVELDRREQMRVARRLILRAVDLFAPLAPVDVVAVPGNHGENRLNGKAFTRTSDNDDVAVFEQVADIVCSSERYPDVRFGFPPEHDQTTLTLDIGPGIALNHGHNLANGATGQQKANTWWKGQMAGHRPAGDCDILVTGHYHHFVCYEGSGRTWFQCPAMDGGSTWWEDKTGNTSPPGMLSFTVGDYGARPWGDLALT
;
A
#
# COMPACT_ATOMS: atom_id res chain seq x y z
N MET A 1 -35.49 40.51 21.15
CA MET A 1 -34.79 39.26 21.51
C MET A 1 -33.42 39.33 20.88
N SER A 2 -32.35 39.17 21.65
CA SER A 2 -31.00 39.13 21.08
C SER A 2 -30.73 37.71 20.50
N LEU A 3 -29.78 37.59 19.56
CA LEU A 3 -29.34 36.29 19.04
C LEU A 3 -28.88 35.31 20.15
N ALA A 4 -28.47 35.87 21.31
CA ALA A 4 -28.12 35.07 22.49
C ALA A 4 -29.36 34.47 23.17
N ASP A 5 -30.50 35.17 23.16
CA ASP A 5 -31.76 34.68 23.71
C ASP A 5 -32.39 33.61 22.81
N GLU A 6 -32.24 33.74 21.48
CA GLU A 6 -32.63 32.69 20.51
C GLU A 6 -31.75 31.46 20.61
N ALA A 7 -30.44 31.59 20.77
CA ALA A 7 -29.54 30.46 20.95
C ALA A 7 -29.79 29.73 22.29
N ALA A 8 -30.13 30.44 23.36
CA ALA A 8 -30.51 29.83 24.63
C ALA A 8 -31.84 29.11 24.57
N ALA A 9 -32.81 29.59 23.79
CA ALA A 9 -34.09 28.92 23.56
C ALA A 9 -33.95 27.62 22.73
N LEU A 10 -33.03 27.61 21.77
CA LEU A 10 -32.74 26.41 20.93
C LEU A 10 -31.94 25.34 21.71
N SER A 11 -31.16 25.75 22.72
CA SER A 11 -30.40 24.79 23.54
C SER A 11 -31.22 24.06 24.61
N SER A 12 -32.44 24.51 24.89
CA SER A 12 -33.30 23.89 25.91
C SER A 12 -34.15 22.71 25.38
N ASP A 13 -34.23 22.52 24.04
CA ASP A 13 -35.03 21.45 23.42
C ASP A 13 -34.21 20.27 22.84
N VAL A 14 -32.90 20.26 23.01
CA VAL A 14 -32.11 19.06 22.78
C VAL A 14 -32.22 18.19 24.01
N PRO A 15 -32.89 17.01 23.97
CA PRO A 15 -32.83 16.09 25.08
C PRO A 15 -31.35 15.80 25.34
N ALA A 16 -30.87 16.16 26.54
CA ALA A 16 -29.55 15.71 26.95
C ALA A 16 -29.51 14.21 26.75
N ALA A 17 -28.63 13.72 25.89
CA ALA A 17 -28.42 12.30 25.74
C ALA A 17 -28.14 11.74 27.13
N GLN A 18 -29.15 11.10 27.72
CA GLN A 18 -28.99 10.48 29.02
C GLN A 18 -28.03 9.31 28.81
N GLY A 19 -26.76 9.57 29.06
CA GLY A 19 -25.81 8.48 29.19
C GLY A 19 -26.37 7.46 30.19
N PRO A 20 -26.09 6.15 30.04
CA PRO A 20 -26.63 5.12 30.88
C PRO A 20 -26.43 5.50 32.36
N LYS A 21 -27.49 5.41 33.14
CA LYS A 21 -27.46 5.71 34.58
C LYS A 21 -26.38 4.87 35.23
N PRO A 22 -25.63 5.40 36.21
CA PRO A 22 -24.66 4.61 36.96
C PRO A 22 -25.33 3.32 37.45
N GLY A 23 -24.86 2.15 37.04
CA GLY A 23 -25.39 0.85 37.43
C GLY A 23 -26.04 0.02 36.33
N GLN A 24 -26.27 0.56 35.15
CA GLN A 24 -26.82 -0.19 34.01
C GLN A 24 -25.69 -0.61 33.06
N ALA A 25 -25.55 -1.94 32.90
CA ALA A 25 -24.59 -2.50 31.95
C ALA A 25 -25.10 -2.32 30.50
N SER A 26 -24.22 -1.98 29.59
CA SER A 26 -24.55 -1.84 28.18
C SER A 26 -23.34 -2.12 27.30
N VAL A 27 -23.58 -2.69 26.12
CA VAL A 27 -22.62 -2.72 25.02
C VAL A 27 -23.31 -2.14 23.79
N GLU A 28 -22.63 -1.24 23.15
CA GLU A 28 -23.01 -0.69 21.84
C GLU A 28 -21.90 -1.10 20.89
N TRP A 29 -22.22 -1.85 19.85
CA TRP A 29 -21.26 -2.35 18.86
C TRP A 29 -21.86 -2.26 17.46
N ASP A 30 -21.20 -1.56 16.55
CA ASP A 30 -21.64 -1.35 15.17
C ASP A 30 -20.94 -2.26 14.14
N GLY A 31 -20.08 -3.17 14.63
CA GLY A 31 -19.27 -4.06 13.80
C GLY A 31 -17.83 -3.58 13.59
N VAL A 32 -17.54 -2.30 13.88
CA VAL A 32 -16.22 -1.68 13.73
C VAL A 32 -15.77 -1.00 15.02
N LYS A 33 -16.67 -0.24 15.66
CA LYS A 33 -16.40 0.50 16.89
C LYS A 33 -17.57 0.33 17.87
N GLY A 34 -17.28 0.52 19.14
CA GLY A 34 -18.30 0.42 20.14
C GLY A 34 -17.89 0.97 21.49
N THR A 35 -18.80 0.85 22.45
CA THR A 35 -18.57 1.18 23.85
C THR A 35 -19.10 0.07 24.72
N LEU A 36 -18.26 -0.42 25.63
CA LEU A 36 -18.65 -1.34 26.69
C LEU A 36 -18.72 -0.59 28.00
N THR A 37 -19.82 -0.78 28.71
CA THR A 37 -20.05 -0.21 30.04
C THR A 37 -20.47 -1.34 30.95
N THR A 38 -19.73 -1.63 32.02
CA THR A 38 -20.17 -2.63 33.00
C THR A 38 -21.28 -2.04 33.84
N GLY A 39 -22.14 -2.92 34.36
CA GLY A 39 -22.95 -2.55 35.52
C GLY A 39 -22.06 -2.27 36.74
N THR A 40 -22.72 -2.01 37.88
CA THR A 40 -22.03 -1.92 39.17
C THR A 40 -21.53 -3.28 39.58
N LEU A 41 -20.23 -3.44 39.73
CA LEU A 41 -19.57 -4.68 40.14
C LEU A 41 -19.10 -4.59 41.60
N THR A 42 -19.23 -5.68 42.34
CA THR A 42 -18.65 -5.84 43.67
C THR A 42 -17.27 -6.47 43.67
N GLU A 43 -16.93 -7.16 42.55
CA GLU A 43 -15.63 -7.80 42.30
C GLU A 43 -14.95 -7.19 41.11
N GLU A 44 -13.65 -7.26 41.04
CA GLU A 44 -12.90 -6.84 39.86
C GLU A 44 -13.03 -7.89 38.75
N PRO A 45 -13.29 -7.47 37.50
CA PRO A 45 -13.26 -8.40 36.37
C PRO A 45 -11.83 -8.94 36.21
N LYS A 46 -11.70 -10.22 35.85
CA LYS A 46 -10.40 -10.88 35.70
C LYS A 46 -9.60 -10.30 34.53
N SER A 47 -10.27 -10.00 33.42
CA SER A 47 -9.66 -9.40 32.25
C SER A 47 -10.69 -8.68 31.39
N TRP A 48 -10.22 -7.85 30.45
CA TRP A 48 -11.08 -7.29 29.41
C TRP A 48 -11.58 -8.34 28.43
N THR A 49 -10.81 -9.40 28.21
CA THR A 49 -11.20 -10.56 27.40
C THR A 49 -12.44 -11.23 27.97
N ASP A 50 -12.47 -11.46 29.30
CA ASP A 50 -13.65 -12.05 29.96
C ASP A 50 -14.89 -11.16 29.79
N LEU A 51 -14.73 -9.84 29.92
CA LEU A 51 -15.84 -8.89 29.74
C LEU A 51 -16.35 -8.87 28.27
N ILE A 52 -15.48 -8.97 27.27
CA ILE A 52 -15.86 -9.04 25.86
C ILE A 52 -16.67 -10.32 25.60
N VAL A 53 -16.22 -11.46 26.12
CA VAL A 53 -16.92 -12.76 26.01
C VAL A 53 -18.27 -12.73 26.71
N ASP A 54 -18.34 -12.19 27.93
CA ASP A 54 -19.59 -12.10 28.72
C ASP A 54 -20.67 -11.29 27.98
N TRP A 55 -20.27 -10.38 27.08
CA TRP A 55 -21.17 -9.60 26.25
C TRP A 55 -21.45 -10.20 24.86
N GLY A 56 -20.98 -11.43 24.62
CA GLY A 56 -21.23 -12.16 23.38
C GLY A 56 -20.42 -11.66 22.18
N LEU A 57 -19.34 -10.92 22.43
CA LEU A 57 -18.41 -10.48 21.40
C LEU A 57 -17.20 -11.43 21.36
N ASP A 58 -16.61 -11.58 20.17
CA ASP A 58 -15.43 -12.43 19.99
C ASP A 58 -14.16 -11.64 20.36
N PRO A 59 -13.39 -12.08 21.38
CA PRO A 59 -12.16 -11.42 21.78
C PRO A 59 -11.05 -11.51 20.72
N ASP A 60 -11.18 -12.41 19.74
CA ASP A 60 -10.25 -12.48 18.62
C ASP A 60 -10.58 -11.43 17.53
N GLU A 61 -11.85 -10.97 17.50
CA GLU A 61 -12.30 -9.92 16.58
C GLU A 61 -12.38 -8.52 17.21
N VAL A 62 -12.47 -8.42 18.54
CA VAL A 62 -12.71 -7.16 19.23
C VAL A 62 -11.65 -6.90 20.30
N GLN A 63 -11.20 -5.67 20.40
CA GLN A 63 -10.27 -5.24 21.44
C GLN A 63 -10.69 -3.92 22.08
N VAL A 64 -10.17 -3.67 23.29
CA VAL A 64 -10.32 -2.39 23.98
C VAL A 64 -9.33 -1.38 23.40
N VAL A 65 -9.80 -0.20 23.04
CA VAL A 65 -8.95 0.90 22.57
C VAL A 65 -8.00 1.34 23.69
N PRO A 66 -6.68 1.31 23.48
CA PRO A 66 -5.71 1.72 24.49
C PRO A 66 -5.97 3.16 24.99
N GLY A 67 -5.94 3.36 26.30
CA GLY A 67 -6.18 4.67 26.91
C GLY A 67 -7.64 5.11 27.01
N SER A 68 -8.60 4.32 26.51
CA SER A 68 -10.03 4.66 26.59
C SER A 68 -10.71 4.21 27.90
N VAL A 69 -10.01 3.43 28.71
CA VAL A 69 -10.56 2.84 29.94
C VAL A 69 -10.82 3.90 31.00
N GLN A 70 -12.05 3.95 31.46
CA GLN A 70 -12.48 4.78 32.59
C GLN A 70 -12.95 3.86 33.74
N ILE A 71 -12.43 4.09 34.93
CA ILE A 71 -12.77 3.34 36.14
C ILE A 71 -13.33 4.31 37.15
N ARG A 72 -14.46 3.96 37.74
CA ARG A 72 -15.00 4.63 38.93
C ARG A 72 -15.19 3.61 40.03
N ALA A 73 -14.78 3.94 41.25
CA ALA A 73 -14.95 3.12 42.42
C ALA A 73 -15.43 3.99 43.59
N TRP A 74 -16.36 3.44 44.38
CA TRP A 74 -16.91 4.10 45.57
C TRP A 74 -17.35 3.05 46.58
N ASP A 75 -17.41 3.44 47.84
CA ASP A 75 -17.91 2.59 48.90
C ASP A 75 -19.40 2.84 49.11
N ALA A 76 -20.21 1.79 49.17
CA ALA A 76 -21.65 1.88 49.35
C ALA A 76 -22.15 0.84 50.33
N ASN A 77 -23.19 1.21 51.12
CA ASN A 77 -23.90 0.26 51.94
C ASN A 77 -24.83 -0.57 51.06
N VAL A 78 -24.55 -1.87 50.95
CA VAL A 78 -25.30 -2.80 50.10
C VAL A 78 -26.45 -3.52 50.83
N GLY A 79 -26.75 -3.08 52.04
CA GLY A 79 -27.80 -3.61 52.91
C GLY A 79 -27.26 -4.19 54.22
N ALA A 80 -28.09 -4.29 55.23
CA ALA A 80 -27.75 -4.82 56.57
C ALA A 80 -26.50 -4.19 57.23
N GLY A 81 -26.10 -2.97 56.82
CA GLY A 81 -24.92 -2.31 57.36
C GLY A 81 -23.59 -2.73 56.73
N GLU A 82 -23.63 -3.57 55.71
CA GLU A 82 -22.42 -4.04 54.98
C GLU A 82 -21.97 -2.98 53.98
N ILE A 83 -20.75 -2.49 54.13
CA ILE A 83 -20.11 -1.54 53.18
C ILE A 83 -19.26 -2.35 52.18
N LYS A 84 -19.59 -2.26 50.90
CA LYS A 84 -18.79 -2.86 49.82
C LYS A 84 -18.20 -1.80 48.90
N ARG A 85 -17.03 -2.09 48.39
CA ARG A 85 -16.40 -1.33 47.31
C ARG A 85 -17.03 -1.67 45.98
N LEU A 86 -17.78 -0.75 45.46
CA LEU A 86 -18.41 -0.88 44.14
C LEU A 86 -17.52 -0.32 43.07
N ARG A 87 -17.56 -0.91 41.90
CA ARG A 87 -16.76 -0.50 40.73
C ARG A 87 -17.61 -0.45 39.49
N TYR A 88 -17.18 0.39 38.57
CA TYR A 88 -17.80 0.59 37.28
C TYR A 88 -16.69 0.82 36.25
N TYR A 89 -16.73 0.13 35.12
CA TYR A 89 -15.79 0.23 34.06
C TYR A 89 -16.50 0.66 32.78
N LYS A 90 -15.85 1.56 32.03
CA LYS A 90 -16.27 1.96 30.68
C LYS A 90 -15.04 1.96 29.78
N ALA A 91 -15.17 1.40 28.58
CA ALA A 91 -14.10 1.39 27.57
C ALA A 91 -14.69 1.52 26.18
N GLN A 92 -13.92 2.10 25.27
CA GLN A 92 -14.21 2.02 23.86
C GLN A 92 -13.69 0.69 23.31
N LEU A 93 -14.47 0.11 22.42
CA LEU A 93 -14.13 -1.10 21.68
C LEU A 93 -13.83 -0.74 20.22
N GLU A 94 -12.93 -1.48 19.62
CA GLU A 94 -12.68 -1.45 18.19
C GLU A 94 -12.49 -2.87 17.66
N ARG A 95 -12.77 -3.06 16.38
CA ARG A 95 -12.49 -4.34 15.74
C ARG A 95 -10.98 -4.57 15.77
N ARG A 96 -10.57 -5.76 16.20
CA ARG A 96 -9.20 -6.19 16.00
C ARG A 96 -8.95 -6.23 14.50
N THR A 97 -8.15 -5.33 14.00
CA THR A 97 -7.45 -5.57 12.76
C THR A 97 -6.56 -6.79 12.99
N GLY A 98 -6.68 -7.81 12.15
CA GLY A 98 -5.92 -9.09 12.25
C GLY A 98 -4.45 -8.86 12.53
N PRO A 99 -3.56 -9.86 12.75
CA PRO A 99 -2.24 -9.69 13.37
C PRO A 99 -1.60 -8.41 12.85
N GLY A 100 -1.77 -7.34 13.62
CA GLY A 100 -1.67 -5.97 13.17
C GLY A 100 -0.32 -5.82 12.49
N VAL A 101 -0.31 -5.25 11.30
CA VAL A 101 0.93 -4.76 10.72
C VAL A 101 1.57 -3.89 11.82
N ASP A 102 2.50 -4.52 12.54
CA ASP A 102 3.09 -3.98 13.76
C ASP A 102 3.53 -2.54 13.47
N THR A 103 3.16 -1.62 14.37
CA THR A 103 3.44 -0.19 14.25
C THR A 103 4.93 0.13 14.33
N GLU A 104 5.80 -0.73 13.76
CA GLU A 104 7.21 -0.46 13.71
C GLU A 104 7.46 0.88 13.05
N ASP A 105 7.98 1.78 13.84
CA ASP A 105 8.48 3.05 13.40
C ASP A 105 9.65 2.85 12.41
N LEU A 106 9.82 3.76 11.47
CA LEU A 106 10.94 3.79 10.53
C LEU A 106 12.29 3.61 11.24
N ASP A 107 12.44 4.21 12.41
CA ASP A 107 13.63 4.07 13.25
C ASP A 107 13.85 2.65 13.79
N GLN A 108 12.79 1.91 14.09
CA GLN A 108 12.91 0.51 14.53
C GLN A 108 13.35 -0.39 13.38
N ILE A 109 12.78 -0.20 12.18
CA ILE A 109 13.18 -0.90 10.96
C ILE A 109 14.65 -0.59 10.66
N LYS A 110 15.03 0.68 10.71
CA LYS A 110 16.41 1.14 10.51
C LYS A 110 17.38 0.52 11.52
N LYS A 111 17.05 0.52 12.81
CA LYS A 111 17.84 -0.13 13.89
C LYS A 111 17.94 -1.64 13.69
N ALA A 112 16.87 -2.30 13.24
CA ALA A 112 16.90 -3.73 12.97
C ALA A 112 17.83 -4.06 11.78
N LEU A 113 17.81 -3.24 10.72
CA LEU A 113 18.66 -3.40 9.54
C LEU A 113 20.14 -3.14 9.85
N LEU A 114 20.46 -2.11 10.64
CA LEU A 114 21.83 -1.78 11.04
C LEU A 114 22.51 -2.91 11.86
N LYS A 115 21.73 -3.75 12.55
CA LYS A 115 22.23 -4.92 13.27
C LYS A 115 22.52 -6.13 12.38
N ARG A 116 22.01 -6.15 11.13
CA ARG A 116 22.20 -7.27 10.21
C ARG A 116 23.54 -7.17 9.52
N LYS A 117 24.19 -8.33 9.29
CA LYS A 117 25.44 -8.39 8.54
C LYS A 117 25.24 -7.96 7.09
N PRO A 118 26.26 -7.40 6.42
CA PRO A 118 26.20 -7.13 4.99
C PRO A 118 25.76 -8.36 4.19
N VAL A 119 24.97 -8.13 3.17
CA VAL A 119 24.54 -9.17 2.25
C VAL A 119 25.75 -9.70 1.50
N ARG A 120 26.02 -11.01 1.62
CA ARG A 120 27.04 -11.68 0.80
C ARG A 120 26.38 -12.13 -0.49
N ARG A 121 26.93 -11.71 -1.61
CA ARG A 121 26.50 -12.20 -2.92
C ARG A 121 26.89 -13.64 -3.12
N SER A 122 26.06 -14.35 -3.86
CA SER A 122 26.46 -15.60 -4.51
C SER A 122 27.61 -15.32 -5.48
N ALA A 123 28.52 -16.25 -5.66
CA ALA A 123 29.54 -16.13 -6.69
C ALA A 123 28.87 -15.85 -8.04
N ARG A 124 29.38 -14.89 -8.80
CA ARG A 124 28.86 -14.56 -10.14
C ARG A 124 28.89 -15.83 -10.99
N SER A 125 27.79 -16.14 -11.66
CA SER A 125 27.75 -17.19 -12.65
C SER A 125 28.71 -16.84 -13.80
N GLU A 126 29.50 -17.81 -14.27
CA GLU A 126 30.30 -17.64 -15.48
C GLU A 126 29.45 -17.40 -16.73
N HIS A 127 28.13 -17.69 -16.63
CA HIS A 127 27.12 -17.51 -17.66
C HIS A 127 26.06 -16.47 -17.27
N ALA A 128 26.45 -15.47 -16.45
CA ALA A 128 25.55 -14.37 -16.12
C ALA A 128 25.13 -13.66 -17.42
N THR A 129 23.83 -13.57 -17.64
CA THR A 129 23.29 -12.98 -18.88
C THR A 129 22.37 -11.83 -18.54
N GLY A 130 22.77 -10.62 -18.95
CA GLY A 130 21.91 -9.45 -18.99
C GLY A 130 21.40 -8.92 -17.66
N THR A 131 20.52 -7.94 -17.76
CA THR A 131 19.85 -7.28 -16.64
C THR A 131 18.43 -7.80 -16.50
N ARG A 132 18.07 -8.35 -15.33
CA ARG A 132 16.68 -8.73 -15.03
C ARG A 132 15.89 -7.51 -14.57
N VAL A 133 14.83 -7.19 -15.27
CA VAL A 133 13.89 -6.13 -14.92
C VAL A 133 12.64 -6.76 -14.29
N VAL A 134 12.29 -6.32 -13.10
CA VAL A 134 11.10 -6.77 -12.33
C VAL A 134 10.23 -5.57 -12.08
N LEU A 135 8.98 -5.64 -12.52
CA LEU A 135 8.05 -4.51 -12.50
C LEU A 135 7.09 -4.63 -11.31
N LEU A 136 7.19 -3.68 -10.41
CA LEU A 136 6.37 -3.54 -9.21
C LEU A 136 5.26 -2.54 -9.57
N SER A 137 4.16 -3.03 -10.14
CA SER A 137 3.10 -2.22 -10.72
C SER A 137 1.76 -2.50 -10.09
N ASP A 138 0.97 -1.45 -9.87
CA ASP A 138 -0.45 -1.56 -9.57
C ASP A 138 -0.73 -2.55 -8.42
N TRP A 139 0.01 -2.42 -7.32
CA TRP A 139 -0.19 -3.24 -6.13
C TRP A 139 -1.47 -2.88 -5.39
N GLN A 140 -1.87 -1.61 -5.48
CA GLN A 140 -3.07 -1.04 -4.85
C GLN A 140 -3.26 -1.51 -3.40
N ILE A 141 -2.18 -1.45 -2.61
CA ILE A 141 -2.18 -1.85 -1.21
C ILE A 141 -3.27 -1.09 -0.45
N GLY A 142 -4.16 -1.83 0.17
CA GLY A 142 -5.30 -1.30 0.93
C GLY A 142 -6.64 -1.43 0.23
N LYS A 143 -6.71 -1.83 -1.03
CA LYS A 143 -7.94 -2.10 -1.76
C LYS A 143 -8.68 -3.30 -1.15
N ALA A 144 -10.00 -3.14 -0.93
CA ALA A 144 -10.85 -4.17 -0.34
C ALA A 144 -11.56 -5.05 -1.40
N ASP A 145 -11.56 -4.62 -2.68
CA ASP A 145 -12.25 -5.32 -3.76
C ASP A 145 -11.51 -6.64 -4.14
N GLY A 146 -12.23 -7.57 -4.75
CA GLY A 146 -11.70 -8.89 -5.09
C GLY A 146 -11.47 -9.76 -3.85
N ASP A 147 -10.25 -10.23 -3.65
CA ASP A 147 -9.84 -11.02 -2.48
C ASP A 147 -9.10 -10.17 -1.41
N GLY A 148 -9.22 -8.85 -1.51
CA GLY A 148 -8.79 -7.88 -0.52
C GLY A 148 -7.27 -7.79 -0.35
N LEU A 149 -6.89 -7.18 0.78
CA LEU A 149 -5.49 -6.92 1.11
C LEU A 149 -4.67 -8.22 1.25
N GLU A 150 -5.23 -9.24 1.91
CA GLU A 150 -4.50 -10.50 2.15
C GLU A 150 -4.15 -11.20 0.83
N GLY A 151 -5.11 -11.30 -0.09
CA GLY A 151 -4.91 -11.90 -1.39
C GLY A 151 -3.86 -11.14 -2.21
N SER A 152 -3.93 -9.81 -2.22
CA SER A 152 -2.97 -8.96 -2.91
C SER A 152 -1.56 -9.10 -2.33
N VAL A 153 -1.39 -9.07 -1.00
CA VAL A 153 -0.09 -9.23 -0.34
C VAL A 153 0.51 -10.61 -0.62
N ASN A 154 -0.30 -11.67 -0.57
CA ASN A 154 0.17 -13.03 -0.86
C ASN A 154 0.68 -13.13 -2.30
N ARG A 155 -0.07 -12.62 -3.29
CA ARG A 155 0.38 -12.59 -4.69
C ARG A 155 1.66 -11.78 -4.90
N ILE A 156 1.78 -10.62 -4.24
CA ILE A 156 3.00 -9.81 -4.32
C ILE A 156 4.19 -10.60 -3.79
N VAL A 157 4.05 -11.26 -2.65
CA VAL A 157 5.12 -12.08 -2.06
C VAL A 157 5.50 -13.24 -2.98
N GLU A 158 4.53 -13.99 -3.50
CA GLU A 158 4.75 -15.10 -4.41
C GLU A 158 5.37 -14.63 -5.73
N GLY A 159 4.89 -13.51 -6.28
CA GLY A 159 5.43 -12.88 -7.48
C GLY A 159 6.89 -12.46 -7.32
N LEU A 160 7.24 -11.81 -6.18
CA LEU A 160 8.61 -11.45 -5.86
C LEU A 160 9.51 -12.68 -5.74
N GLU A 161 9.06 -13.74 -5.08
CA GLU A 161 9.82 -14.97 -4.95
C GLU A 161 9.96 -15.69 -6.30
N GLY A 162 8.92 -15.66 -7.14
CA GLY A 162 8.96 -16.14 -8.51
C GLY A 162 9.98 -15.41 -9.35
N ALA A 163 9.92 -14.09 -9.35
CA ALA A 163 10.87 -13.23 -10.08
C ALA A 163 12.32 -13.39 -9.57
N ALA A 164 12.52 -13.57 -8.27
CA ALA A 164 13.84 -13.80 -7.70
C ALA A 164 14.43 -15.14 -8.14
N ARG A 165 13.60 -16.18 -8.29
CA ARG A 165 14.07 -17.46 -8.89
C ARG A 165 14.57 -17.27 -10.31
N LEU A 166 13.90 -16.43 -11.10
CA LEU A 166 14.27 -16.14 -12.49
C LEU A 166 15.47 -15.17 -12.60
N ALA A 167 15.76 -14.39 -11.55
CA ALA A 167 16.90 -13.48 -11.51
C ALA A 167 18.23 -14.15 -11.14
N LYS A 168 18.23 -15.47 -10.84
CA LYS A 168 19.45 -16.20 -10.54
C LYS A 168 20.38 -16.21 -11.74
N GLY A 169 21.60 -15.69 -11.56
CA GLY A 169 22.59 -15.56 -12.61
C GLY A 169 22.49 -14.28 -13.44
N ALA A 170 21.58 -13.37 -13.14
CA ALA A 170 21.56 -12.05 -13.75
C ALA A 170 22.83 -11.24 -13.41
N GLU A 171 23.28 -10.41 -14.33
CA GLU A 171 24.39 -9.47 -14.08
C GLU A 171 23.99 -8.34 -13.16
N ARG A 172 22.73 -7.91 -13.27
CA ARG A 172 22.10 -6.83 -12.54
C ARG A 172 20.60 -7.10 -12.42
N VAL A 173 19.97 -6.54 -11.41
CA VAL A 173 18.52 -6.52 -11.27
C VAL A 173 18.04 -5.07 -11.21
N VAL A 174 16.98 -4.77 -11.93
CA VAL A 174 16.21 -3.53 -11.80
C VAL A 174 14.88 -3.87 -11.14
N LEU A 175 14.59 -3.28 -9.99
CA LEU A 175 13.27 -3.28 -9.36
C LEU A 175 12.60 -1.96 -9.69
N ALA A 176 11.62 -1.98 -10.59
CA ALA A 176 10.97 -0.77 -11.07
C ALA A 176 9.55 -0.63 -10.51
N GLY A 177 9.36 0.30 -9.57
CA GLY A 177 8.06 0.76 -9.11
C GLY A 177 7.36 1.54 -10.22
N MET A 178 6.25 0.99 -10.71
CA MET A 178 5.54 1.53 -11.87
C MET A 178 4.35 2.41 -11.49
N GLY A 179 4.21 2.78 -10.21
CA GLY A 179 3.07 3.56 -9.68
C GLY A 179 1.92 2.69 -9.21
N ASP A 180 0.93 3.33 -8.59
CA ASP A 180 -0.24 2.73 -7.97
C ASP A 180 0.12 1.60 -6.98
N ILE A 181 1.18 1.86 -6.19
CA ILE A 181 1.65 0.96 -5.13
C ILE A 181 0.65 0.95 -3.98
N ILE A 182 0.07 2.10 -3.65
CA ILE A 182 -1.01 2.22 -2.67
C ILE A 182 -2.33 2.56 -3.34
N GLU A 183 -3.46 2.21 -2.70
CA GLU A 183 -4.80 2.53 -3.20
C GLU A 183 -5.24 3.95 -2.85
N GLN A 184 -4.69 4.57 -1.79
CA GLN A 184 -5.23 5.75 -1.14
C GLN A 184 -6.59 5.49 -0.44
N CYS A 185 -7.15 6.51 0.21
CA CYS A 185 -8.39 6.37 1.00
C CYS A 185 -9.48 7.34 0.57
N ALA A 186 -9.15 8.39 -0.14
CA ALA A 186 -10.09 9.43 -0.54
C ALA A 186 -9.55 10.26 -1.71
N GLY A 187 -10.47 10.94 -2.41
CA GLY A 187 -10.13 11.95 -3.40
C GLY A 187 -10.12 11.46 -4.85
N HIS A 188 -10.05 10.16 -5.11
CA HIS A 188 -10.00 9.59 -6.47
C HIS A 188 -11.40 9.40 -7.05
N TYR A 189 -12.29 8.77 -6.29
CA TYR A 189 -13.67 8.54 -6.70
C TYR A 189 -14.63 8.60 -5.50
N PRO A 190 -15.92 8.88 -5.73
CA PRO A 190 -16.90 8.89 -4.65
C PRO A 190 -16.99 7.53 -3.95
N GLY A 191 -16.95 7.54 -2.63
CA GLY A 191 -17.07 6.32 -1.83
C GLY A 191 -15.79 5.50 -1.67
N GLN A 192 -14.64 5.99 -2.13
CA GLN A 192 -13.35 5.29 -2.00
C GLN A 192 -13.06 4.84 -0.56
N GLN A 193 -13.42 5.64 0.44
CA GLN A 193 -13.24 5.32 1.85
C GLN A 193 -13.98 4.04 2.31
N PHE A 194 -14.96 3.58 1.53
CA PHE A 194 -15.72 2.35 1.81
C PHE A 194 -15.16 1.12 1.07
N THR A 195 -14.14 1.31 0.24
CA THR A 195 -13.54 0.28 -0.61
C THR A 195 -12.08 0.02 -0.26
N VAL A 196 -11.65 0.47 0.93
CA VAL A 196 -10.30 0.29 1.44
C VAL A 196 -10.31 -0.37 2.81
N GLU A 197 -9.34 -1.23 3.08
CA GLU A 197 -9.17 -1.94 4.36
C GLU A 197 -8.18 -1.24 5.30
N LEU A 198 -7.29 -0.38 4.76
CA LEU A 198 -6.24 0.29 5.49
C LEU A 198 -6.30 1.80 5.33
N ASP A 199 -5.93 2.56 6.34
CA ASP A 199 -5.66 3.97 6.19
C ASP A 199 -4.38 4.22 5.34
N ARG A 200 -4.22 5.46 4.80
CA ARG A 200 -3.08 5.83 3.95
C ARG A 200 -1.72 5.53 4.61
N ARG A 201 -1.58 5.77 5.90
CA ARG A 201 -0.34 5.53 6.64
C ARG A 201 -0.04 4.04 6.75
N GLU A 202 -1.06 3.23 6.94
CA GLU A 202 -0.96 1.77 6.99
C GLU A 202 -0.61 1.19 5.64
N GLN A 203 -1.24 1.68 4.56
CA GLN A 203 -0.92 1.32 3.18
C GLN A 203 0.56 1.57 2.86
N MET A 204 1.07 2.78 3.14
CA MET A 204 2.48 3.12 2.95
C MET A 204 3.42 2.23 3.79
N ARG A 205 3.00 1.84 4.99
CA ARG A 205 3.79 0.96 5.87
C ARG A 205 3.89 -0.45 5.29
N VAL A 206 2.78 -1.03 4.81
CA VAL A 206 2.77 -2.34 4.15
C VAL A 206 3.61 -2.30 2.88
N ALA A 207 3.40 -1.31 2.02
CA ALA A 207 4.17 -1.12 0.78
C ALA A 207 5.67 -1.05 1.05
N ARG A 208 6.09 -0.23 2.01
CA ARG A 208 7.50 -0.12 2.41
C ARG A 208 8.11 -1.45 2.85
N ARG A 209 7.38 -2.27 3.62
CA ARG A 209 7.85 -3.59 4.04
C ARG A 209 8.01 -4.56 2.87
N LEU A 210 7.08 -4.53 1.93
CA LEU A 210 7.15 -5.37 0.73
C LEU A 210 8.31 -4.95 -0.19
N ILE A 211 8.56 -3.64 -0.36
CA ILE A 211 9.71 -3.14 -1.12
C ILE A 211 11.03 -3.53 -0.43
N LEU A 212 11.12 -3.39 0.90
CA LEU A 212 12.29 -3.86 1.66
C LEU A 212 12.50 -5.37 1.52
N ARG A 213 11.41 -6.17 1.52
CA ARG A 213 11.48 -7.61 1.23
C ARG A 213 12.01 -7.87 -0.17
N ALA A 214 11.57 -7.11 -1.17
CA ALA A 214 12.13 -7.21 -2.52
C ALA A 214 13.64 -6.95 -2.51
N VAL A 215 14.11 -5.88 -1.89
CA VAL A 215 15.55 -5.60 -1.76
C VAL A 215 16.28 -6.77 -1.07
N ASP A 216 15.75 -7.31 0.02
CA ASP A 216 16.33 -8.47 0.72
C ASP A 216 16.41 -9.73 -0.16
N LEU A 217 15.44 -9.95 -1.04
CA LEU A 217 15.40 -11.10 -1.94
C LEU A 217 16.43 -10.97 -3.08
N PHE A 218 16.57 -9.78 -3.66
CA PHE A 218 17.37 -9.60 -4.88
C PHE A 218 18.82 -9.17 -4.61
N ALA A 219 19.12 -8.44 -3.54
CA ALA A 219 20.47 -8.00 -3.22
C ALA A 219 21.51 -9.14 -3.09
N PRO A 220 21.16 -10.36 -2.62
CA PRO A 220 22.08 -11.49 -2.63
C PRO A 220 22.39 -12.06 -4.03
N LEU A 221 21.57 -11.75 -5.02
CA LEU A 221 21.66 -12.35 -6.36
C LEU A 221 22.57 -11.54 -7.29
N ALA A 222 22.42 -10.20 -7.29
CA ALA A 222 23.14 -9.28 -8.17
C ALA A 222 23.13 -7.86 -7.58
N PRO A 223 23.88 -6.88 -8.16
CA PRO A 223 23.65 -5.46 -7.93
C PRO A 223 22.19 -5.11 -8.25
N VAL A 224 21.56 -4.28 -7.42
CA VAL A 224 20.15 -3.91 -7.58
C VAL A 224 20.02 -2.41 -7.77
N ASP A 225 19.38 -2.01 -8.86
CA ASP A 225 18.88 -0.65 -9.04
C ASP A 225 17.37 -0.64 -8.74
N VAL A 226 16.97 0.12 -7.73
CA VAL A 226 15.58 0.33 -7.37
C VAL A 226 15.14 1.67 -7.92
N VAL A 227 14.13 1.67 -8.77
CA VAL A 227 13.63 2.89 -9.40
C VAL A 227 12.13 2.98 -9.23
N ALA A 228 11.57 4.19 -9.27
CA ALA A 228 10.11 4.35 -9.18
C ALA A 228 9.64 5.53 -10.02
N VAL A 229 8.45 5.39 -10.59
CA VAL A 229 7.68 6.47 -11.22
C VAL A 229 6.34 6.65 -10.48
N PRO A 230 5.77 7.87 -10.47
CA PRO A 230 4.51 8.13 -9.79
C PRO A 230 3.32 7.51 -10.52
N GLY A 231 2.38 6.94 -9.77
CA GLY A 231 1.06 6.56 -10.24
C GLY A 231 -0.01 7.61 -9.92
N ASN A 232 -1.23 7.38 -10.38
CA ASN A 232 -2.33 8.30 -10.11
C ASN A 232 -2.94 8.08 -8.71
N HIS A 233 -2.90 6.87 -8.16
CA HIS A 233 -3.34 6.61 -6.79
C HIS A 233 -2.38 7.22 -5.75
N GLY A 234 -1.10 7.38 -6.07
CA GLY A 234 -0.15 8.08 -5.22
C GLY A 234 -0.36 9.61 -5.15
N GLU A 235 -1.11 10.22 -6.06
CA GLU A 235 -1.34 11.67 -6.12
C GLU A 235 -2.28 12.15 -4.99
N ASN A 236 -2.05 13.36 -4.49
CA ASN A 236 -3.02 14.05 -3.64
C ASN A 236 -4.17 14.58 -4.51
N ARG A 237 -5.36 14.00 -4.40
CA ARG A 237 -6.53 14.32 -5.23
C ARG A 237 -7.71 14.84 -4.42
N LEU A 238 -8.46 15.74 -5.05
CA LEU A 238 -9.74 16.22 -4.57
C LEU A 238 -10.75 16.14 -5.73
N ASN A 239 -11.86 15.43 -5.53
CA ASN A 239 -12.88 15.20 -6.56
C ASN A 239 -12.29 14.64 -7.87
N GLY A 240 -11.39 13.68 -7.76
CA GLY A 240 -10.74 13.01 -8.90
C GLY A 240 -9.65 13.82 -9.62
N LYS A 241 -9.29 15.01 -9.12
CA LYS A 241 -8.27 15.86 -9.73
C LYS A 241 -7.09 16.07 -8.79
N ALA A 242 -5.88 15.89 -9.29
CA ALA A 242 -4.66 16.25 -8.56
C ALA A 242 -4.66 17.76 -8.27
N PHE A 243 -4.30 18.14 -7.04
CA PHE A 243 -4.24 19.54 -6.62
C PHE A 243 -2.87 19.97 -6.09
N THR A 244 -1.92 19.05 -6.05
CA THR A 244 -0.52 19.31 -5.68
C THR A 244 0.41 19.08 -6.88
N ARG A 245 1.71 19.20 -6.68
CA ARG A 245 2.71 18.94 -7.70
C ARG A 245 2.80 17.44 -7.99
N THR A 246 3.17 17.05 -9.20
CA THR A 246 3.39 15.65 -9.60
C THR A 246 4.43 14.94 -8.72
N SER A 247 5.42 15.69 -8.20
CA SER A 247 6.42 15.17 -7.26
C SER A 247 5.88 14.89 -5.86
N ASP A 248 4.71 15.43 -5.50
CA ASP A 248 4.02 15.15 -4.25
C ASP A 248 3.15 13.90 -4.42
N ASN A 249 3.81 12.75 -4.40
CA ASN A 249 3.24 11.46 -4.77
C ASN A 249 3.66 10.39 -3.77
N ASP A 250 2.70 9.71 -3.18
CA ASP A 250 2.93 8.71 -2.14
C ASP A 250 3.66 7.46 -2.66
N ASP A 251 3.45 7.08 -3.94
CA ASP A 251 4.17 5.94 -4.51
C ASP A 251 5.68 6.20 -4.55
N VAL A 252 6.08 7.41 -4.96
CA VAL A 252 7.50 7.79 -4.95
C VAL A 252 8.00 7.93 -3.52
N ALA A 253 7.23 8.58 -2.64
CA ALA A 253 7.60 8.82 -1.25
C ALA A 253 7.88 7.52 -0.48
N VAL A 254 7.15 6.43 -0.75
CA VAL A 254 7.41 5.13 -0.10
C VAL A 254 8.75 4.53 -0.53
N PHE A 255 9.13 4.69 -1.81
CA PHE A 255 10.46 4.26 -2.30
C PHE A 255 11.58 5.14 -1.74
N GLU A 256 11.38 6.45 -1.60
CA GLU A 256 12.34 7.37 -0.94
C GLU A 256 12.57 6.96 0.53
N GLN A 257 11.52 6.61 1.27
CA GLN A 257 11.64 6.09 2.63
C GLN A 257 12.45 4.79 2.68
N VAL A 258 12.28 3.91 1.69
CA VAL A 258 13.10 2.69 1.58
C VAL A 258 14.55 3.04 1.24
N ALA A 259 14.77 4.01 0.36
CA ALA A 259 16.12 4.50 0.03
C ALA A 259 16.85 5.02 1.27
N ASP A 260 16.19 5.83 2.11
CA ASP A 260 16.74 6.33 3.37
C ASP A 260 17.17 5.20 4.31
N ILE A 261 16.37 4.13 4.39
CA ILE A 261 16.67 2.96 5.22
C ILE A 261 17.86 2.18 4.65
N VAL A 262 17.81 1.87 3.37
CA VAL A 262 18.79 0.99 2.70
C VAL A 262 20.13 1.69 2.56
N CYS A 263 20.16 2.96 2.12
CA CYS A 263 21.40 3.73 1.94
C CYS A 263 22.08 4.08 3.26
N SER A 264 21.35 4.11 4.37
CA SER A 264 21.94 4.32 5.70
C SER A 264 22.51 3.03 6.32
N SER A 265 22.42 1.89 5.64
CA SER A 265 22.85 0.59 6.13
C SER A 265 24.01 0.05 5.28
N GLU A 266 25.10 -0.37 5.92
CA GLU A 266 26.20 -1.12 5.27
C GLU A 266 25.78 -2.51 4.76
N ARG A 267 24.54 -2.92 5.04
CA ARG A 267 24.01 -4.22 4.62
C ARG A 267 23.87 -4.34 3.11
N TYR A 268 23.60 -3.24 2.41
CA TYR A 268 23.25 -3.24 0.99
C TYR A 268 24.22 -2.39 0.15
N PRO A 269 25.50 -2.77 0.08
CA PRO A 269 26.54 -1.93 -0.54
C PRO A 269 26.33 -1.69 -2.06
N ASP A 270 25.56 -2.56 -2.69
CA ASP A 270 25.38 -2.56 -4.15
C ASP A 270 23.90 -2.33 -4.55
N VAL A 271 23.12 -1.72 -3.67
CA VAL A 271 21.74 -1.27 -3.97
C VAL A 271 21.76 0.23 -4.21
N ARG A 272 21.18 0.66 -5.31
CA ARG A 272 21.06 2.07 -5.72
C ARG A 272 19.62 2.42 -5.93
N PHE A 273 19.28 3.71 -5.78
CA PHE A 273 17.96 4.23 -6.03
C PHE A 273 17.98 5.32 -7.09
N GLY A 274 16.90 5.40 -7.88
CA GLY A 274 16.70 6.41 -8.90
C GLY A 274 15.24 6.82 -9.02
N PHE A 275 15.01 8.12 -9.17
CA PHE A 275 13.68 8.74 -9.27
C PHE A 275 13.61 9.64 -10.48
N PRO A 276 12.40 9.99 -10.98
CA PRO A 276 12.25 10.91 -12.10
C PRO A 276 12.93 12.25 -11.83
N PRO A 277 13.57 12.85 -12.84
CA PRO A 277 14.21 14.15 -12.69
C PRO A 277 13.17 15.26 -12.51
N GLU A 278 13.55 16.39 -11.87
CA GLU A 278 12.64 17.51 -11.58
C GLU A 278 11.91 18.08 -12.80
N HIS A 279 12.51 17.98 -13.99
CA HIS A 279 11.93 18.51 -15.24
C HIS A 279 10.97 17.53 -15.94
N ASP A 280 10.98 16.25 -15.58
CA ASP A 280 10.04 15.23 -16.08
C ASP A 280 9.68 14.28 -14.92
N GLN A 281 8.72 14.69 -14.11
CA GLN A 281 8.35 14.02 -12.86
C GLN A 281 7.52 12.76 -13.08
N THR A 282 7.12 12.43 -14.31
CA THR A 282 6.27 11.29 -14.65
C THR A 282 7.01 10.14 -15.32
N THR A 283 8.20 10.43 -15.88
CA THR A 283 8.93 9.48 -16.72
C THR A 283 10.37 9.32 -16.24
N LEU A 284 10.81 8.09 -16.14
CA LEU A 284 12.21 7.75 -15.88
C LEU A 284 12.76 6.95 -17.06
N THR A 285 13.95 7.30 -17.52
CA THR A 285 14.65 6.54 -18.54
C THR A 285 15.86 5.82 -17.96
N LEU A 286 16.05 4.57 -18.35
CA LEU A 286 17.17 3.73 -17.94
C LEU A 286 17.99 3.39 -19.20
N ASP A 287 19.29 3.60 -19.11
CA ASP A 287 20.26 3.12 -20.11
C ASP A 287 20.99 1.89 -19.52
N ILE A 288 20.53 0.71 -19.92
CA ILE A 288 21.06 -0.58 -19.46
C ILE A 288 21.43 -1.50 -20.63
N GLY A 289 21.84 -0.90 -21.73
CA GLY A 289 22.10 -1.47 -23.05
C GLY A 289 21.07 -0.96 -24.03
N PRO A 290 19.84 -1.52 -24.14
CA PRO A 290 18.72 -0.80 -24.71
C PRO A 290 18.21 0.26 -23.73
N GLY A 291 17.71 1.38 -24.27
CA GLY A 291 17.00 2.38 -23.48
C GLY A 291 15.61 1.87 -23.06
N ILE A 292 15.26 2.04 -21.78
CA ILE A 292 13.92 1.74 -21.27
C ILE A 292 13.30 3.02 -20.74
N ALA A 293 12.10 3.36 -21.21
CA ALA A 293 11.26 4.42 -20.65
C ALA A 293 10.21 3.79 -19.70
N LEU A 294 10.16 4.28 -18.48
CA LEU A 294 9.17 3.90 -17.45
C LEU A 294 8.21 5.06 -17.26
N ASN A 295 6.91 4.82 -17.38
CA ASN A 295 5.84 5.78 -17.12
C ASN A 295 4.61 5.00 -16.64
N HIS A 296 3.92 5.45 -15.59
CA HIS A 296 2.76 4.71 -15.11
C HIS A 296 1.65 4.55 -16.16
N GLY A 297 1.42 5.55 -17.00
CA GLY A 297 0.46 5.44 -18.10
C GLY A 297 -0.81 6.29 -17.98
N HIS A 298 -1.13 6.81 -16.79
CA HIS A 298 -2.32 7.63 -16.56
C HIS A 298 -2.31 8.99 -17.28
N ASN A 299 -1.13 9.53 -17.56
CA ASN A 299 -0.92 10.82 -18.26
C ASN A 299 -0.52 10.67 -19.73
N LEU A 300 -0.77 9.52 -20.34
CA LEU A 300 -0.49 9.33 -21.76
C LEU A 300 -1.48 10.13 -22.62
N ALA A 301 -1.09 10.31 -23.89
CA ALA A 301 -1.86 11.08 -24.88
C ALA A 301 -3.30 10.53 -25.05
N ASN A 302 -4.16 11.33 -25.67
CA ASN A 302 -5.51 10.91 -26.02
C ASN A 302 -5.51 9.75 -27.04
N GLY A 303 -6.44 8.81 -26.86
CA GLY A 303 -6.62 7.65 -27.72
C GLY A 303 -7.76 6.78 -27.22
N ALA A 304 -8.34 5.97 -28.09
CA ALA A 304 -9.46 5.08 -27.73
C ALA A 304 -9.00 3.86 -26.92
N THR A 305 -7.76 3.40 -27.13
CA THR A 305 -7.18 2.24 -26.42
C THR A 305 -5.86 2.62 -25.75
N GLY A 306 -5.44 1.85 -24.74
CA GLY A 306 -4.13 2.02 -24.10
C GLY A 306 -2.98 1.98 -25.11
N GLN A 307 -3.04 1.07 -26.08
CA GLN A 307 -2.05 0.97 -27.16
C GLN A 307 -1.98 2.24 -28.03
N GLN A 308 -3.13 2.81 -28.40
CA GLN A 308 -3.14 4.05 -29.16
C GLN A 308 -2.57 5.20 -28.37
N LYS A 309 -2.90 5.31 -27.08
CA LYS A 309 -2.37 6.34 -26.18
C LYS A 309 -0.86 6.21 -26.05
N ALA A 310 -0.35 5.01 -25.75
CA ALA A 310 1.08 4.74 -25.62
C ALA A 310 1.84 5.07 -26.92
N ASN A 311 1.35 4.62 -28.07
CA ASN A 311 1.95 4.90 -29.38
C ASN A 311 1.96 6.40 -29.71
N THR A 312 0.86 7.10 -29.45
CA THR A 312 0.75 8.55 -29.72
C THR A 312 1.72 9.33 -28.82
N TRP A 313 1.74 9.01 -27.54
CA TRP A 313 2.64 9.64 -26.58
C TRP A 313 4.11 9.40 -26.96
N TRP A 314 4.49 8.15 -27.24
CA TRP A 314 5.87 7.79 -27.57
C TRP A 314 6.36 8.44 -28.87
N LYS A 315 5.51 8.51 -29.90
CA LYS A 315 5.79 9.29 -31.10
C LYS A 315 6.00 10.78 -30.81
N GLY A 316 5.22 11.34 -29.90
CA GLY A 316 5.40 12.71 -29.42
C GLY A 316 6.74 12.91 -28.72
N GLN A 317 7.20 11.95 -27.90
CA GLN A 317 8.52 11.98 -27.26
C GLN A 317 9.63 11.97 -28.29
N MET A 318 9.52 11.12 -29.34
CA MET A 318 10.47 11.07 -30.45
C MET A 318 10.51 12.40 -31.23
N ALA A 319 9.37 12.93 -31.60
CA ALA A 319 9.28 14.19 -32.35
C ALA A 319 9.78 15.40 -31.54
N GLY A 320 9.60 15.35 -30.19
CA GLY A 320 10.06 16.37 -29.26
C GLY A 320 11.52 16.20 -28.83
N HIS A 321 12.26 15.23 -29.35
CA HIS A 321 13.62 14.89 -28.90
C HIS A 321 13.75 14.74 -27.39
N ARG A 322 12.75 14.09 -26.76
CA ARG A 322 12.74 13.80 -25.35
C ARG A 322 13.46 12.47 -25.06
N PRO A 323 14.09 12.26 -23.89
CA PRO A 323 14.83 11.04 -23.57
C PRO A 323 14.04 9.75 -23.80
N ALA A 324 12.76 9.71 -23.45
CA ALA A 324 11.90 8.55 -23.69
C ALA A 324 11.70 8.24 -25.19
N GLY A 325 11.88 9.22 -26.06
CA GLY A 325 11.81 9.04 -27.51
C GLY A 325 12.96 8.21 -28.07
N ASP A 326 14.10 8.18 -27.41
CA ASP A 326 15.29 7.43 -27.83
C ASP A 326 15.30 5.99 -27.28
N CYS A 327 14.38 5.64 -26.37
CA CYS A 327 14.31 4.31 -25.80
C CYS A 327 13.75 3.25 -26.76
N ASP A 328 14.22 2.03 -26.62
CA ASP A 328 13.78 0.85 -27.38
C ASP A 328 12.57 0.17 -26.76
N ILE A 329 12.41 0.33 -25.45
CA ILE A 329 11.36 -0.29 -24.65
C ILE A 329 10.61 0.79 -23.88
N LEU A 330 9.27 0.77 -23.96
CA LEU A 330 8.37 1.53 -23.10
C LEU A 330 7.65 0.56 -22.17
N VAL A 331 7.61 0.88 -20.89
CA VAL A 331 6.84 0.12 -19.89
C VAL A 331 5.80 1.03 -19.24
N THR A 332 4.56 0.55 -19.15
CA THR A 332 3.46 1.24 -18.48
C THR A 332 2.71 0.31 -17.52
N GLY A 333 2.00 0.86 -16.55
CA GLY A 333 1.00 0.22 -15.69
C GLY A 333 -0.41 0.72 -16.01
N HIS A 334 -1.20 1.05 -14.98
CA HIS A 334 -2.47 1.77 -14.97
C HIS A 334 -3.69 1.02 -15.51
N TYR A 335 -3.53 0.22 -16.57
CA TYR A 335 -4.67 -0.44 -17.21
C TYR A 335 -4.93 -1.86 -16.71
N HIS A 336 -4.15 -2.33 -15.75
CA HIS A 336 -4.30 -3.58 -15.02
C HIS A 336 -4.34 -4.87 -15.86
N HIS A 337 -3.92 -4.84 -17.12
CA HIS A 337 -3.84 -6.05 -17.95
C HIS A 337 -2.53 -6.10 -18.71
N PHE A 338 -2.03 -7.31 -18.91
CA PHE A 338 -0.78 -7.51 -19.63
C PHE A 338 -0.93 -7.23 -21.12
N VAL A 339 -0.02 -6.44 -21.66
CA VAL A 339 0.18 -6.26 -23.11
C VAL A 339 1.66 -6.33 -23.44
N CYS A 340 1.98 -7.01 -24.52
CA CYS A 340 3.26 -6.93 -25.20
C CYS A 340 2.97 -6.56 -26.66
N TYR A 341 3.46 -5.42 -27.11
CA TYR A 341 3.28 -4.95 -28.47
C TYR A 341 4.62 -4.54 -29.07
N GLU A 342 4.93 -5.08 -30.25
CA GLU A 342 6.13 -4.73 -31.01
C GLU A 342 5.75 -3.96 -32.27
N GLY A 343 6.47 -2.89 -32.54
CA GLY A 343 6.29 -2.08 -33.73
C GLY A 343 7.49 -1.20 -34.02
N SER A 344 7.91 -1.16 -35.27
CA SER A 344 9.03 -0.33 -35.72
C SER A 344 10.36 -0.58 -34.99
N GLY A 345 10.62 -1.84 -34.60
CA GLY A 345 11.83 -2.23 -33.88
C GLY A 345 11.81 -1.90 -32.38
N ARG A 346 10.67 -1.48 -31.86
CA ARG A 346 10.48 -1.08 -30.43
C ARG A 346 9.42 -1.94 -29.78
N THR A 347 9.50 -2.07 -28.46
CA THR A 347 8.56 -2.86 -27.68
C THR A 347 7.86 -2.01 -26.63
N TRP A 348 6.55 -2.14 -26.54
CA TRP A 348 5.76 -1.63 -25.43
C TRP A 348 5.24 -2.77 -24.57
N PHE A 349 5.53 -2.70 -23.28
CA PHE A 349 4.94 -3.55 -22.26
C PHE A 349 3.94 -2.77 -21.40
N GLN A 350 2.82 -3.37 -21.13
CA GLN A 350 1.88 -2.92 -20.11
C GLN A 350 1.80 -3.95 -19.01
N CYS A 351 1.95 -3.51 -17.77
CA CYS A 351 1.91 -4.38 -16.60
C CYS A 351 0.47 -4.75 -16.24
N PRO A 352 0.21 -6.00 -15.85
CA PRO A 352 -0.99 -6.32 -15.11
C PRO A 352 -0.90 -5.80 -13.68
N ALA A 353 -2.03 -5.75 -12.98
CA ALA A 353 -2.08 -5.43 -11.56
C ALA A 353 -1.75 -6.63 -10.67
N MET A 354 -1.53 -6.37 -9.39
CA MET A 354 -1.37 -7.39 -8.35
C MET A 354 -2.61 -7.51 -7.46
N ASP A 355 -3.62 -6.67 -7.65
CA ASP A 355 -4.90 -6.73 -6.96
C ASP A 355 -5.76 -7.94 -7.40
N GLY A 356 -6.82 -8.24 -6.65
CA GLY A 356 -7.73 -9.35 -6.92
C GLY A 356 -8.74 -9.10 -8.03
N GLY A 357 -8.59 -8.00 -8.78
CA GLY A 357 -9.52 -7.54 -9.79
C GLY A 357 -10.34 -6.32 -9.37
N SER A 358 -11.30 -5.94 -10.19
CA SER A 358 -12.21 -4.85 -9.93
C SER A 358 -13.63 -5.24 -10.32
N THR A 359 -14.47 -5.48 -9.33
CA THR A 359 -15.88 -5.83 -9.51
C THR A 359 -16.60 -4.78 -10.37
N TRP A 360 -16.30 -3.50 -10.14
CA TRP A 360 -16.85 -2.41 -10.96
C TRP A 360 -16.44 -2.52 -12.43
N TRP A 361 -15.19 -2.89 -12.71
CA TRP A 361 -14.68 -3.04 -14.07
C TRP A 361 -15.32 -4.25 -14.77
N GLU A 362 -15.42 -5.37 -14.07
CA GLU A 362 -16.04 -6.60 -14.56
C GLU A 362 -17.50 -6.40 -14.89
N ASP A 363 -18.26 -5.79 -13.98
CA ASP A 363 -19.68 -5.46 -14.19
C ASP A 363 -19.89 -4.53 -15.37
N LYS A 364 -19.01 -3.52 -15.53
CA LYS A 364 -19.14 -2.52 -16.58
C LYS A 364 -18.71 -3.00 -17.97
N THR A 365 -17.69 -3.84 -18.04
CA THR A 365 -17.05 -4.21 -19.32
C THR A 365 -17.19 -5.68 -19.69
N GLY A 366 -17.51 -6.54 -18.73
CA GLY A 366 -17.49 -8.00 -18.89
C GLY A 366 -16.08 -8.58 -19.00
N ASN A 367 -15.04 -7.79 -18.73
CA ASN A 367 -13.65 -8.22 -18.86
C ASN A 367 -13.00 -8.44 -17.50
N THR A 368 -12.19 -9.50 -17.40
CA THR A 368 -11.31 -9.79 -16.28
C THR A 368 -9.85 -9.74 -16.75
N SER A 369 -8.95 -9.43 -15.82
CA SER A 369 -7.51 -9.46 -16.09
C SER A 369 -6.82 -10.30 -15.03
N PRO A 370 -6.12 -11.39 -15.41
CA PRO A 370 -5.33 -12.14 -14.45
C PRO A 370 -4.26 -11.25 -13.82
N PRO A 371 -4.12 -11.24 -12.49
CA PRO A 371 -3.03 -10.55 -11.83
C PRO A 371 -1.69 -11.21 -12.12
N GLY A 372 -0.59 -10.48 -11.96
CA GLY A 372 0.75 -11.03 -12.12
C GLY A 372 1.85 -9.98 -12.09
N MET A 373 3.03 -10.39 -11.66
CA MET A 373 4.22 -9.55 -11.67
C MET A 373 5.00 -9.78 -12.96
N LEU A 374 5.04 -8.76 -13.80
CA LEU A 374 5.76 -8.80 -15.07
C LEU A 374 7.27 -8.68 -14.83
N SER A 375 8.04 -9.53 -15.47
CA SER A 375 9.50 -9.41 -15.49
C SER A 375 10.09 -9.93 -16.80
N PHE A 376 11.23 -9.38 -17.21
CA PHE A 376 11.96 -9.81 -18.43
C PHE A 376 13.47 -9.55 -18.25
N THR A 377 14.28 -10.17 -19.10
CA THR A 377 15.72 -9.93 -19.12
C THR A 377 16.09 -9.05 -20.30
N VAL A 378 16.92 -8.05 -20.05
CA VAL A 378 17.53 -7.19 -21.08
C VAL A 378 18.91 -7.72 -21.38
N GLY A 379 19.21 -7.92 -22.65
CA GLY A 379 20.46 -8.49 -23.14
C GLY A 379 20.43 -8.75 -24.63
N ASP A 380 21.40 -9.49 -25.11
CA ASP A 380 21.48 -9.88 -26.52
C ASP A 380 20.61 -11.14 -26.76
N TYR A 381 19.42 -10.91 -27.31
CA TYR A 381 18.48 -11.95 -27.74
C TYR A 381 18.28 -11.93 -29.27
N GLY A 382 19.31 -11.55 -30.00
CA GLY A 382 19.30 -11.45 -31.46
C GLY A 382 18.48 -10.28 -31.98
N ALA A 383 17.29 -10.53 -32.55
CA ALA A 383 16.46 -9.45 -33.10
C ALA A 383 15.79 -8.58 -32.06
N ARG A 384 15.79 -8.98 -30.80
CA ARG A 384 15.20 -8.26 -29.69
C ARG A 384 16.25 -7.94 -28.63
N PRO A 385 16.19 -6.75 -28.01
CA PRO A 385 17.07 -6.41 -26.90
C PRO A 385 16.56 -6.95 -25.56
N TRP A 386 15.59 -7.86 -25.57
CA TRP A 386 14.98 -8.47 -24.39
C TRP A 386 14.53 -9.91 -24.63
N GLY A 387 14.42 -10.69 -23.56
CA GLY A 387 13.92 -12.07 -23.57
C GLY A 387 13.45 -12.50 -22.18
N ASP A 388 13.25 -13.80 -22.00
CA ASP A 388 12.85 -14.42 -20.72
C ASP A 388 11.66 -13.74 -20.04
N LEU A 389 10.67 -13.31 -20.86
CA LEU A 389 9.46 -12.70 -20.38
C LEU A 389 8.70 -13.67 -19.46
N ALA A 390 8.28 -13.19 -18.29
CA ALA A 390 7.51 -13.98 -17.33
C ALA A 390 6.47 -13.11 -16.61
N LEU A 391 5.36 -13.76 -16.28
CA LEU A 391 4.35 -13.30 -15.33
C LEU A 391 4.38 -14.25 -14.14
N THR A 392 4.72 -13.74 -12.96
CA THR A 392 4.84 -14.54 -11.73
C THR A 392 3.87 -14.05 -10.67
#